data_f056ed850f96c88972665e34fbc92fe4
#
_entry.id   f056ed850f96c88972665e34fbc92fe4
#
_cell.length_a   1.000
_cell.length_b   1.000
_cell.length_c   1.000
_cell.angle_alpha   90.00
_cell.angle_beta   90.00
_cell.angle_gamma   90.00
#
_symmetry.space_group_name_H-M   'P 1'
#
loop_
_entity.id
_entity.type
_entity.pdbx_description
1 polymer ?
#
loop_
_entity_poly.entity_id
_entity_poly.type
_entity_poly.pdbx_seq_one_letter_code
_entity_poly.pdbx_strand_id
1 'polypeptide(L)'
;MREKIDEEVSVVMYYSARKKLALPHIISWRNEEYAVGEIGYHHKVNDGKVLHHIFEIVDKTKTYWFRLNFNTDNLHWTLEVVADGDVN
;
A
#
# COMPACT_ATOMS: atom_id res chain seq x y z
N MET A 1 10.41 -10.63 -9.63
CA MET A 1 11.26 -9.45 -9.86
C MET A 1 10.68 -8.26 -9.11
N ARG A 2 11.51 -7.50 -8.43
CA ARG A 2 11.11 -6.30 -7.70
C ARG A 2 11.50 -5.06 -8.47
N GLU A 3 10.61 -4.09 -8.50
CA GLU A 3 10.84 -2.85 -9.23
C GLU A 3 10.50 -1.66 -8.34
N LYS A 4 11.41 -0.72 -8.24
CA LYS A 4 11.20 0.51 -7.48
C LYS A 4 10.40 1.47 -8.34
N ILE A 5 9.27 1.93 -7.83
CA ILE A 5 8.32 2.76 -8.59
C ILE A 5 8.31 4.19 -8.08
N ASP A 6 8.08 4.39 -6.78
CA ASP A 6 8.00 5.70 -6.13
C ASP A 6 7.04 6.67 -6.83
N GLU A 7 5.83 6.20 -7.14
CA GLU A 7 4.80 7.03 -7.77
C GLU A 7 3.64 7.23 -6.82
N GLU A 8 3.06 8.42 -6.85
CA GLU A 8 1.84 8.68 -6.10
C GLU A 8 0.69 7.93 -6.79
N VAL A 9 -0.17 7.30 -5.99
CA VAL A 9 -1.30 6.51 -6.48
C VAL A 9 -2.57 6.92 -5.76
N SER A 10 -3.70 6.62 -6.38
CA SER A 10 -5.01 6.79 -5.75
C SER A 10 -5.36 5.51 -5.00
N VAL A 11 -5.90 5.67 -3.80
CA VAL A 11 -6.24 4.51 -2.96
C VAL A 11 -7.62 4.73 -2.36
N VAL A 12 -8.48 3.72 -2.46
CA VAL A 12 -9.70 3.66 -1.67
C VAL A 12 -9.32 3.04 -0.33
N MET A 13 -9.52 3.80 0.73
CA MET A 13 -9.20 3.37 2.08
C MET A 13 -10.44 2.85 2.80
N TYR A 14 -10.23 1.89 3.67
CA TYR A 14 -11.27 1.39 4.54
C TYR A 14 -10.80 1.54 6.00
N TYR A 15 -11.58 2.25 6.81
CA TYR A 15 -11.27 2.33 8.23
C TYR A 15 -11.95 1.18 8.95
N SER A 16 -11.17 0.33 9.61
CA SER A 16 -11.68 -0.77 10.41
C SER A 16 -11.82 -0.33 11.87
N ALA A 17 -13.05 -0.19 12.34
CA ALA A 17 -13.30 0.17 13.73
C ALA A 17 -12.81 -0.92 14.68
N ARG A 18 -12.84 -2.17 14.25
CA ARG A 18 -12.37 -3.29 15.06
C ARG A 18 -10.85 -3.29 15.23
N LYS A 19 -10.14 -3.02 14.14
CA LYS A 19 -8.67 -2.96 14.16
C LYS A 19 -8.15 -1.58 14.53
N LYS A 20 -9.03 -0.57 14.49
CA LYS A 20 -8.70 0.84 14.74
C LYS A 20 -7.58 1.32 13.81
N LEU A 21 -7.72 0.98 12.54
CA LEU A 21 -6.69 1.20 11.56
C LEU A 21 -7.32 1.43 10.19
N ALA A 22 -6.78 2.40 9.45
CA ALA A 22 -7.16 2.62 8.05
C ALA A 22 -6.31 1.70 7.18
N LEU A 23 -6.98 0.97 6.28
CA LEU A 23 -6.35 -0.04 5.45
C LEU A 23 -6.60 0.29 3.99
N PRO A 24 -5.62 0.02 3.10
CA PRO A 24 -5.87 0.16 1.67
C PRO A 24 -6.81 -0.94 1.18
N HIS A 25 -7.75 -0.57 0.32
CA HIS A 25 -8.77 -1.49 -0.19
C HIS A 25 -8.64 -1.68 -1.70
N ILE A 26 -8.50 -0.58 -2.45
CA ILE A 26 -8.32 -0.60 -3.91
C ILE A 26 -7.21 0.39 -4.23
N ILE A 27 -6.28 -0.02 -5.09
CA ILE A 27 -5.19 0.81 -5.54
C ILE A 27 -5.39 1.09 -7.03
N SER A 28 -5.36 2.37 -7.42
CA SER A 28 -5.42 2.76 -8.83
C SER A 28 -4.02 3.21 -9.26
N TRP A 29 -3.46 2.47 -10.21
CA TRP A 29 -2.12 2.73 -10.70
C TRP A 29 -2.06 2.49 -12.21
N ARG A 30 -1.60 3.50 -12.93
CA ARG A 30 -1.43 3.44 -14.39
C ARG A 30 -2.70 2.97 -15.11
N ASN A 31 -3.84 3.59 -14.74
CA ASN A 31 -5.16 3.33 -15.34
C ASN A 31 -5.72 1.94 -15.06
N GLU A 32 -5.18 1.22 -14.07
CA GLU A 32 -5.73 -0.05 -13.65
C GLU A 32 -6.01 -0.03 -12.16
N GLU A 33 -7.03 -0.78 -11.76
CA GLU A 33 -7.40 -0.93 -10.36
C GLU A 33 -7.01 -2.30 -9.86
N TYR A 34 -6.45 -2.33 -8.65
CA TYR A 34 -6.03 -3.55 -7.99
C TYR A 34 -6.71 -3.64 -6.65
N ALA A 35 -7.58 -4.64 -6.48
CA ALA A 35 -8.19 -4.88 -5.19
C ALA A 35 -7.19 -5.56 -4.26
N VAL A 36 -7.10 -5.08 -3.03
CA VAL A 36 -6.21 -5.66 -2.03
C VAL A 36 -6.78 -6.99 -1.58
N GLY A 37 -5.98 -8.06 -1.68
CA GLY A 37 -6.38 -9.37 -1.23
C GLY A 37 -5.93 -9.66 0.18
N GLU A 38 -4.68 -9.36 0.47
CA GLU A 38 -4.10 -9.70 1.76
C GLU A 38 -3.07 -8.65 2.15
N ILE A 39 -3.09 -8.25 3.42
CA ILE A 39 -2.08 -7.36 3.98
C ILE A 39 -1.11 -8.23 4.76
N GLY A 40 0.10 -8.41 4.21
CA GLY A 40 1.10 -9.27 4.81
C GLY A 40 1.91 -8.58 5.88
N TYR A 41 2.02 -7.26 5.81
CA TYR A 41 2.87 -6.53 6.74
C TYR A 41 2.43 -5.07 6.82
N HIS A 42 2.48 -4.54 8.03
CA HIS A 42 2.19 -3.13 8.28
C HIS A 42 3.10 -2.65 9.40
N HIS A 43 3.77 -1.53 9.18
CA HIS A 43 4.55 -0.91 10.24
C HIS A 43 4.51 0.62 10.09
N LYS A 44 4.93 1.30 11.15
CA LYS A 44 4.96 2.76 11.21
C LYS A 44 6.39 3.21 11.15
N VAL A 45 6.62 4.30 10.41
CA VAL A 45 7.92 4.91 10.30
C VAL A 45 7.77 6.40 10.56
N ASN A 46 8.60 6.94 11.43
CA ASN A 46 8.66 8.38 11.66
C ASN A 46 9.80 8.97 10.84
N ASP A 47 9.48 9.99 10.05
CA ASP A 47 10.46 10.76 9.31
C ASP A 47 10.35 12.20 9.82
N GLY A 48 11.24 12.55 10.74
CA GLY A 48 11.11 13.80 11.47
C GLY A 48 9.83 13.79 12.30
N LYS A 49 8.92 14.73 12.01
CA LYS A 49 7.62 14.82 12.70
C LYS A 49 6.50 14.14 11.93
N VAL A 50 6.80 13.55 10.79
CA VAL A 50 5.78 12.96 9.93
C VAL A 50 5.73 11.46 10.15
N LEU A 51 4.53 10.97 10.48
CA LEU A 51 4.29 9.54 10.63
C LEU A 51 3.84 8.95 9.31
N HIS A 52 4.51 7.89 8.89
CA HIS A 52 4.14 7.12 7.70
C HIS A 52 3.69 5.73 8.11
N HIS A 53 2.68 5.22 7.42
CA HIS A 53 2.29 3.81 7.51
C HIS A 53 2.78 3.11 6.27
N ILE A 54 3.52 2.04 6.46
CA ILE A 54 4.02 1.21 5.37
C ILE A 54 3.21 -0.08 5.34
N PHE A 55 2.62 -0.39 4.18
CA PHE A 55 1.84 -1.61 4.00
C PHE A 55 2.49 -2.44 2.90
N GLU A 56 2.66 -3.74 3.15
CA GLU A 56 3.03 -4.70 2.12
C GLU A 56 1.83 -5.58 1.88
N ILE A 57 1.32 -5.56 0.67
CA ILE A 57 0.07 -6.22 0.33
C ILE A 57 0.23 -7.09 -0.91
N VAL A 58 -0.68 -8.04 -1.06
CA VAL A 58 -0.83 -8.84 -2.28
C VAL A 58 -2.23 -8.56 -2.82
N ASP A 59 -2.35 -8.37 -4.13
CA ASP A 59 -3.66 -8.14 -4.73
C ASP A 59 -4.50 -9.43 -4.73
N LYS A 60 -5.81 -9.29 -4.97
CA LYS A 60 -6.74 -10.43 -4.90
C LYS A 60 -6.40 -11.55 -5.87
N THR A 61 -5.84 -11.22 -7.01
CA THR A 61 -5.49 -12.23 -8.02
C THR A 61 -4.16 -12.90 -7.73
N LYS A 62 -3.43 -12.42 -6.70
CA LYS A 62 -2.09 -12.89 -6.33
C LYS A 62 -1.08 -12.74 -7.46
N THR A 63 -1.32 -11.75 -8.30
CA THR A 63 -0.43 -11.45 -9.42
C THR A 63 0.70 -10.51 -9.00
N TYR A 64 0.39 -9.55 -8.12
CA TYR A 64 1.35 -8.52 -7.71
C TYR A 64 1.44 -8.38 -6.22
N TRP A 65 2.64 -8.06 -5.77
CA TRP A 65 2.92 -7.61 -4.41
C TRP A 65 3.27 -6.14 -4.50
N PHE A 66 2.69 -5.33 -3.60
CA PHE A 66 2.91 -3.89 -3.55
C PHE A 66 3.41 -3.47 -2.19
N ARG A 67 4.33 -2.50 -2.18
CA ARG A 67 4.70 -1.79 -0.95
C ARG A 67 4.17 -0.38 -1.08
N LEU A 68 3.29 -0.01 -0.16
CA LEU A 68 2.62 1.29 -0.14
C LEU A 68 3.07 2.10 1.05
N ASN A 69 3.24 3.39 0.85
CA ASN A 69 3.57 4.35 1.90
C ASN A 69 2.43 5.35 2.02
N PHE A 70 1.83 5.42 3.19
CA PHE A 70 0.78 6.39 3.50
C PHE A 70 1.35 7.45 4.42
N ASN A 71 1.42 8.69 3.93
CA ASN A 71 1.90 9.84 4.68
C ASN A 71 0.72 10.45 5.44
N THR A 72 0.75 10.43 6.77
CA THR A 72 -0.38 10.89 7.57
C THR A 72 -0.48 12.40 7.65
N ASP A 73 0.57 13.13 7.25
CA ASP A 73 0.57 14.58 7.28
C ASP A 73 -0.24 15.16 6.09
N ASN A 74 0.00 14.66 4.90
CA ASN A 74 -0.66 15.15 3.68
C ASN A 74 -1.66 14.15 3.09
N LEU A 75 -1.77 12.95 3.66
CA LEU A 75 -2.69 11.89 3.25
C LEU A 75 -2.38 11.32 1.85
N HIS A 76 -1.14 11.50 1.39
CA HIS A 76 -0.73 10.96 0.10
C HIS A 76 -0.32 9.50 0.23
N TRP A 77 -0.69 8.72 -0.78
CA TRP A 77 -0.27 7.33 -0.91
C TRP A 77 0.78 7.23 -2.01
N THR A 78 1.91 6.62 -1.70
CA THR A 78 2.99 6.39 -2.66
C THR A 78 3.17 4.89 -2.84
N LEU A 79 3.14 4.45 -4.09
CA LEU A 79 3.52 3.08 -4.42
C LEU A 79 5.04 3.05 -4.54
N GLU A 80 5.69 2.45 -3.56
CA GLU A 80 7.15 2.45 -3.51
C GLU A 80 7.76 1.34 -4.35
N VAL A 81 7.22 0.14 -4.25
CA VAL A 81 7.78 -1.05 -4.89
C VAL A 81 6.66 -1.94 -5.40
N VAL A 82 6.88 -2.53 -6.57
CA VAL A 82 6.02 -3.57 -7.13
C VAL A 82 6.88 -4.82 -7.37
N ALA A 83 6.31 -5.98 -7.13
CA ALA A 83 6.94 -7.23 -7.47
C ALA A 83 5.89 -8.20 -8.00
N ASP A 84 6.34 -9.26 -8.66
CA ASP A 84 5.44 -10.34 -9.04
C ASP A 84 4.86 -10.98 -7.79
N GLY A 85 3.60 -11.40 -7.84
CA GLY A 85 2.95 -11.99 -6.67
C GLY A 85 3.63 -13.24 -6.15
N ASP A 86 4.43 -13.88 -6.97
CA ASP A 86 5.20 -15.06 -6.59
C ASP A 86 6.58 -14.62 -6.07
N VAL A 87 6.56 -13.94 -4.94
CA VAL A 87 7.77 -13.38 -4.32
C VAL A 87 8.25 -14.32 -3.24
N ASN A 88 9.26 -15.06 -3.54
CA ASN A 88 9.89 -15.96 -2.56
C ASN A 88 11.37 -15.71 -2.47
#